data_20215e43d25da287caf24361379b38ad
#
_entry.id   20215e43d25da287caf24361379b38ad
#
_cell.length_a   1.000
_cell.length_b   1.000
_cell.length_c   1.000
_cell.angle_alpha   90.00
_cell.angle_beta   90.00
_cell.angle_gamma   90.00
#
_symmetry.space_group_name_H-M   'P 1'
#
loop_
_entity.id
_entity.type
_entity.pdbx_description
1 polymer ?
#
loop_
_entity_poly.entity_id
_entity_poly.type
_entity_poly.pdbx_seq_one_letter_code
_entity_poly.pdbx_strand_id
1 'polypeptide(L)'
;MKYVLSGFRTPKPGSLPELINGAVDFYKGVDFPGMVTVTPTIPVVTTHRPFEDAASVEALDDAIVEGNLPIMDSVVKLDQLSATATRWVLREIIANINPDNLPKEPPKYIGRVILNAKTGMGPELLDVVLSNHEKLNAPVGVSAGVGSLSTIILTRPFAHLDDITKATDVKEVLGGMKSKGVINWNHLCESIERRT
;
A
#
# COMPACT_ATOMS: atom_id res chain seq x y z
N MET A 1 -5.50 8.56 -10.40
CA MET A 1 -4.92 7.26 -9.97
C MET A 1 -6.05 6.36 -9.51
N LYS A 2 -6.22 5.21 -10.16
CA LYS A 2 -7.32 4.28 -9.84
C LYS A 2 -6.81 2.94 -9.29
N TYR A 3 -5.61 2.53 -9.69
CA TYR A 3 -5.01 1.28 -9.22
C TYR A 3 -3.60 1.50 -8.69
N VAL A 4 -3.12 0.60 -7.85
CA VAL A 4 -1.74 0.52 -7.42
C VAL A 4 -1.26 -0.93 -7.38
N LEU A 5 -0.19 -1.22 -8.11
CA LEU A 5 0.52 -2.49 -8.03
C LEU A 5 1.64 -2.36 -7.00
N SER A 6 1.68 -3.27 -6.06
CA SER A 6 2.71 -3.31 -5.03
C SER A 6 3.48 -4.62 -5.08
N GLY A 7 4.81 -4.54 -5.12
CA GLY A 7 5.72 -5.67 -5.03
C GLY A 7 6.42 -5.71 -3.69
N PHE A 8 6.24 -6.78 -2.93
CA PHE A 8 6.80 -6.98 -1.59
C PHE A 8 8.01 -7.92 -1.68
N ARG A 9 9.15 -7.46 -1.16
CA ARG A 9 10.41 -8.22 -1.15
C ARG A 9 10.99 -8.29 0.25
N THR A 10 11.22 -9.50 0.73
CA THR A 10 11.97 -9.74 1.97
C THR A 10 13.45 -9.84 1.60
N PRO A 11 14.34 -8.98 2.12
CA PRO A 11 15.76 -9.04 1.78
C PRO A 11 16.43 -10.32 2.30
N LYS A 12 17.42 -10.81 1.60
CA LYS A 12 18.36 -11.78 2.14
C LYS A 12 19.12 -11.16 3.32
N PRO A 13 19.64 -11.95 4.26
CA PRO A 13 20.50 -11.44 5.34
C PRO A 13 21.63 -10.57 4.76
N GLY A 14 21.74 -9.34 5.23
CA GLY A 14 22.77 -8.37 4.82
C GLY A 14 22.46 -7.59 3.53
N SER A 15 21.45 -7.96 2.73
CA SER A 15 21.17 -7.30 1.43
C SER A 15 20.17 -6.14 1.51
N LEU A 16 19.66 -5.77 2.68
CA LEU A 16 18.66 -4.72 2.81
C LEU A 16 19.09 -3.37 2.19
N PRO A 17 20.30 -2.83 2.43
CA PRO A 17 20.69 -1.57 1.82
C PRO A 17 20.79 -1.65 0.29
N GLU A 18 21.31 -2.75 -0.24
CA GLU A 18 21.42 -2.97 -1.69
C GLU A 18 20.04 -3.10 -2.35
N LEU A 19 19.11 -3.82 -1.70
CA LEU A 19 17.74 -3.97 -2.19
C LEU A 19 16.99 -2.63 -2.19
N ILE A 20 17.17 -1.78 -1.16
CA ILE A 20 16.58 -0.43 -1.13
C ILE A 20 17.15 0.42 -2.27
N ASN A 21 18.48 0.49 -2.38
CA ASN A 21 19.14 1.30 -3.41
C ASN A 21 18.75 0.84 -4.81
N GLY A 22 18.75 -0.47 -5.06
CA GLY A 22 18.33 -1.05 -6.33
C GLY A 22 16.88 -0.74 -6.67
N ALA A 23 15.96 -0.76 -5.69
CA ALA A 23 14.56 -0.40 -5.89
C ALA A 23 14.38 1.10 -6.17
N VAL A 24 15.13 1.97 -5.51
CA VAL A 24 15.13 3.42 -5.77
C VAL A 24 15.68 3.72 -7.16
N ASP A 25 16.82 3.11 -7.52
CA ASP A 25 17.46 3.32 -8.82
C ASP A 25 16.60 2.76 -9.96
N PHE A 26 15.88 1.68 -9.73
CA PHE A 26 14.87 1.19 -10.66
C PHE A 26 13.85 2.29 -11.02
N TYR A 27 13.26 2.97 -10.02
CA TYR A 27 12.29 4.03 -10.29
C TYR A 27 12.90 5.29 -10.90
N LYS A 28 14.17 5.57 -10.65
CA LYS A 28 14.88 6.66 -11.34
C LYS A 28 15.15 6.37 -12.83
N GLY A 29 15.27 5.09 -13.16
CA GLY A 29 15.58 4.63 -14.53
C GLY A 29 14.36 4.42 -15.42
N VAL A 30 13.14 4.60 -14.91
CA VAL A 30 11.88 4.36 -15.65
C VAL A 30 11.05 5.63 -15.74
N ASP A 31 10.33 5.79 -16.85
CA ASP A 31 9.48 6.95 -17.14
C ASP A 31 8.04 6.74 -16.62
N PHE A 32 7.91 6.28 -15.38
CA PHE A 32 6.62 6.22 -14.69
C PHE A 32 6.79 6.48 -13.19
N PRO A 33 5.78 7.08 -12.55
CA PRO A 33 5.85 7.37 -11.13
C PRO A 33 5.90 6.08 -10.30
N GLY A 34 6.63 6.13 -9.21
CA GLY A 34 6.71 5.04 -8.27
C GLY A 34 7.16 5.49 -6.89
N MET A 35 7.01 4.61 -5.94
CA MET A 35 7.41 4.86 -4.55
C MET A 35 8.02 3.60 -3.96
N VAL A 36 9.10 3.76 -3.22
CA VAL A 36 9.72 2.70 -2.43
C VAL A 36 9.45 2.97 -0.95
N THR A 37 9.02 1.95 -0.23
CA THR A 37 8.84 1.99 1.22
C THR A 37 9.53 0.81 1.88
N VAL A 38 9.90 1.00 3.15
CA VAL A 38 10.53 -0.04 3.97
C VAL A 38 9.77 -0.17 5.28
N THR A 39 9.41 -1.39 5.64
CA THR A 39 8.86 -1.69 6.97
C THR A 39 10.03 -1.96 7.92
N PRO A 40 10.26 -1.10 8.94
CA PRO A 40 11.49 -1.20 9.74
C PRO A 40 11.50 -2.36 10.73
N THR A 41 10.34 -2.80 11.21
CA THR A 41 10.23 -3.85 12.24
C THR A 41 10.43 -5.26 11.70
N ILE A 42 9.95 -5.51 10.50
CA ILE A 42 10.21 -6.73 9.73
C ILE A 42 10.69 -6.22 8.38
N PRO A 43 11.98 -6.34 8.05
CA PRO A 43 12.53 -5.69 6.87
C PRO A 43 11.87 -6.23 5.61
N VAL A 44 10.92 -5.45 5.07
CA VAL A 44 10.27 -5.68 3.79
C VAL A 44 10.43 -4.40 2.97
N VAL A 45 11.00 -4.53 1.79
CA VAL A 45 11.06 -3.45 0.80
C VAL A 45 9.85 -3.59 -0.10
N THR A 46 9.04 -2.54 -0.18
CA THR A 46 7.84 -2.52 -1.01
C THR A 46 8.00 -1.47 -2.11
N THR A 47 7.78 -1.89 -3.33
CA THR A 47 7.70 -1.00 -4.50
C THR A 47 6.24 -0.78 -4.86
N HIS A 48 5.85 0.47 -5.16
CA HIS A 48 4.49 0.83 -5.52
C HIS A 48 4.48 1.52 -6.88
N ARG A 49 3.68 1.02 -7.81
CA ARG A 49 3.42 1.65 -9.11
C ARG A 49 1.94 2.01 -9.21
N PRO A 50 1.62 3.30 -9.35
CA PRO A 50 0.25 3.74 -9.61
C PRO A 50 -0.12 3.57 -11.08
N PHE A 51 -1.43 3.39 -11.34
CA PHE A 51 -2.03 3.36 -12.67
C PHE A 51 -3.29 4.22 -12.68
N GLU A 52 -3.56 4.86 -13.80
CA GLU A 52 -4.74 5.72 -13.93
C GLU A 52 -6.01 4.91 -14.21
N ASP A 53 -5.87 3.81 -14.93
CA ASP A 53 -7.00 2.99 -15.41
C ASP A 53 -6.63 1.50 -15.53
N ALA A 54 -7.61 0.66 -15.86
CA ALA A 54 -7.45 -0.76 -16.07
C ALA A 54 -6.63 -1.08 -17.33
N ALA A 55 -6.78 -0.30 -18.40
CA ALA A 55 -6.07 -0.54 -19.66
C ALA A 55 -4.55 -0.45 -19.47
N SER A 56 -4.10 0.49 -18.61
CA SER A 56 -2.67 0.61 -18.26
C SER A 56 -2.16 -0.59 -17.45
N VAL A 57 -3.02 -1.24 -16.66
CA VAL A 57 -2.67 -2.47 -15.93
C VAL A 57 -2.61 -3.64 -16.89
N GLU A 58 -3.60 -3.78 -17.79
CA GLU A 58 -3.64 -4.82 -18.82
C GLU A 58 -2.41 -4.75 -19.75
N ALA A 59 -2.05 -3.54 -20.19
CA ALA A 59 -0.86 -3.35 -21.02
C ALA A 59 0.45 -3.77 -20.32
N LEU A 60 0.52 -3.63 -18.98
CA LEU A 60 1.65 -4.16 -18.22
C LEU A 60 1.62 -5.70 -18.19
N ASP A 61 0.45 -6.29 -17.95
CA ASP A 61 0.29 -7.74 -17.89
C ASP A 61 0.63 -8.39 -19.23
N ASP A 62 0.14 -7.84 -20.33
CA ASP A 62 0.47 -8.27 -21.69
C ASP A 62 1.99 -8.22 -21.94
N ALA A 63 2.63 -7.10 -21.59
CA ALA A 63 4.08 -6.94 -21.75
C ALA A 63 4.89 -7.94 -20.91
N ILE A 64 4.38 -8.33 -19.72
CA ILE A 64 5.00 -9.39 -18.89
C ILE A 64 4.87 -10.74 -19.60
N VAL A 65 3.67 -11.09 -20.04
CA VAL A 65 3.38 -12.38 -20.69
C VAL A 65 4.17 -12.55 -22.00
N GLU A 66 4.28 -11.48 -22.78
CA GLU A 66 5.04 -11.46 -24.03
C GLU A 66 6.56 -11.40 -23.85
N GLY A 67 7.04 -11.18 -22.62
CA GLY A 67 8.47 -11.02 -22.33
C GLY A 67 9.08 -9.71 -22.85
N ASN A 68 8.24 -8.73 -23.19
CA ASN A 68 8.63 -7.47 -23.83
C ASN A 68 8.87 -6.32 -22.82
N LEU A 69 9.08 -6.63 -21.53
CA LEU A 69 9.33 -5.61 -20.51
C LEU A 69 10.83 -5.26 -20.45
N PRO A 70 11.22 -4.04 -20.88
CA PRO A 70 12.62 -3.58 -20.82
C PRO A 70 13.20 -3.59 -19.39
N ILE A 71 12.31 -3.60 -18.38
CA ILE A 71 12.67 -3.53 -16.96
C ILE A 71 12.87 -4.90 -16.30
N MET A 72 12.66 -6.01 -17.02
CA MET A 72 12.75 -7.35 -16.43
C MET A 72 14.11 -7.66 -15.83
N ASP A 73 15.21 -7.24 -16.47
CA ASP A 73 16.55 -7.43 -15.92
C ASP A 73 16.72 -6.75 -14.54
N SER A 74 16.12 -5.58 -14.36
CA SER A 74 16.14 -4.87 -13.08
C SER A 74 15.28 -5.57 -12.03
N VAL A 75 14.12 -6.09 -12.42
CA VAL A 75 13.25 -6.89 -11.54
C VAL A 75 13.99 -8.16 -11.10
N VAL A 76 14.64 -8.88 -12.02
CA VAL A 76 15.43 -10.07 -11.72
C VAL A 76 16.58 -9.76 -10.76
N LYS A 77 17.30 -8.65 -10.94
CA LYS A 77 18.35 -8.21 -10.00
C LYS A 77 17.80 -7.97 -8.60
N LEU A 78 16.65 -7.33 -8.47
CA LEU A 78 16.00 -7.11 -7.18
C LEU A 78 15.56 -8.44 -6.54
N ASP A 79 15.06 -9.38 -7.34
CA ASP A 79 14.65 -10.69 -6.85
C ASP A 79 15.85 -11.55 -6.41
N GLN A 80 17.03 -11.37 -7.02
CA GLN A 80 18.28 -12.00 -6.57
C GLN A 80 18.72 -11.53 -5.17
N LEU A 81 18.36 -10.31 -4.76
CA LEU A 81 18.61 -9.77 -3.41
C LEU A 81 17.54 -10.19 -2.40
N SER A 82 16.47 -10.83 -2.85
CA SER A 82 15.33 -11.23 -2.02
C SER A 82 15.46 -12.68 -1.55
N ALA A 83 15.02 -12.93 -0.29
CA ALA A 83 15.02 -14.26 0.31
C ALA A 83 13.88 -15.16 -0.23
N THR A 84 12.82 -14.53 -0.75
CA THR A 84 11.64 -15.20 -1.32
C THR A 84 11.28 -14.54 -2.65
N ALA A 85 10.48 -15.23 -3.46
CA ALA A 85 9.89 -14.63 -4.65
C ALA A 85 9.09 -13.37 -4.29
N THR A 86 9.12 -12.36 -5.15
CA THR A 86 8.33 -11.13 -4.97
C THR A 86 6.85 -11.46 -4.96
N ARG A 87 6.16 -10.98 -3.93
CA ARG A 87 4.72 -11.04 -3.86
C ARG A 87 4.12 -9.77 -4.47
N TRP A 88 3.37 -9.93 -5.55
CA TRP A 88 2.66 -8.85 -6.21
C TRP A 88 1.22 -8.76 -5.73
N VAL A 89 0.75 -7.54 -5.49
CA VAL A 89 -0.63 -7.26 -5.10
C VAL A 89 -1.14 -6.05 -5.86
N LEU A 90 -2.19 -6.25 -6.66
CA LEU A 90 -2.92 -5.18 -7.33
C LEU A 90 -4.11 -4.76 -6.46
N ARG A 91 -4.25 -3.45 -6.25
CA ARG A 91 -5.35 -2.86 -5.48
C ARG A 91 -6.05 -1.79 -6.28
N GLU A 92 -7.35 -1.69 -6.10
CA GLU A 92 -8.16 -0.57 -6.57
C GLU A 92 -8.21 0.51 -5.48
N ILE A 93 -8.05 1.76 -5.86
CA ILE A 93 -8.23 2.92 -4.99
C ILE A 93 -9.71 3.28 -5.01
N ILE A 94 -10.37 3.05 -3.88
CA ILE A 94 -11.81 3.31 -3.70
C ILE A 94 -12.06 4.77 -3.33
N ALA A 95 -11.23 5.32 -2.42
CA ALA A 95 -11.25 6.73 -2.05
C ALA A 95 -9.82 7.27 -2.00
N ASN A 96 -9.60 8.39 -2.68
CA ASN A 96 -8.31 9.06 -2.69
C ASN A 96 -8.06 9.82 -1.37
N ILE A 97 -6.78 10.01 -1.07
CA ILE A 97 -6.38 10.94 -0.03
C ILE A 97 -6.78 12.36 -0.45
N ASN A 98 -7.49 13.07 0.44
CA ASN A 98 -7.79 14.48 0.19
C ASN A 98 -6.48 15.29 0.21
N PRO A 99 -6.09 15.94 -0.90
CA PRO A 99 -4.84 16.69 -0.97
C PRO A 99 -4.77 17.87 0.01
N ASP A 100 -5.91 18.47 0.35
CA ASP A 100 -5.99 19.62 1.28
C ASP A 100 -5.59 19.22 2.71
N ASN A 101 -5.71 17.93 3.03
CA ASN A 101 -5.39 17.37 4.35
C ASN A 101 -3.97 16.78 4.41
N LEU A 102 -3.20 16.85 3.33
CA LEU A 102 -1.82 16.33 3.33
C LEU A 102 -0.93 17.10 4.32
N PRO A 103 0.08 16.43 4.89
CA PRO A 103 1.10 17.13 5.67
C PRO A 103 1.74 18.26 4.87
N LYS A 104 2.03 19.39 5.53
CA LYS A 104 2.73 20.52 4.88
C LYS A 104 4.13 20.16 4.41
N GLU A 105 4.81 19.28 5.15
CA GLU A 105 6.09 18.71 4.77
C GLU A 105 5.90 17.43 3.96
N PRO A 106 6.84 17.09 3.05
CA PRO A 106 6.78 15.83 2.32
C PRO A 106 6.68 14.63 3.26
N PRO A 107 5.72 13.73 3.06
CA PRO A 107 5.54 12.60 3.94
C PRO A 107 6.74 11.65 3.91
N LYS A 108 7.27 11.32 5.08
CA LYS A 108 8.35 10.35 5.29
C LYS A 108 7.85 8.96 5.69
N TYR A 109 6.64 8.89 6.23
CA TYR A 109 6.05 7.65 6.72
C TYR A 109 4.68 7.42 6.12
N ILE A 110 4.31 6.16 6.00
CA ILE A 110 2.97 5.71 5.61
C ILE A 110 2.48 4.75 6.68
N GLY A 111 1.41 5.13 7.34
CA GLY A 111 0.66 4.24 8.23
C GLY A 111 -0.42 3.51 7.43
N ARG A 112 -0.56 2.22 7.66
CA ARG A 112 -1.63 1.41 7.08
C ARG A 112 -2.36 0.63 8.15
N VAL A 113 -3.68 0.61 8.03
CA VAL A 113 -4.56 -0.28 8.78
C VAL A 113 -5.20 -1.24 7.79
N ILE A 114 -4.98 -2.51 7.99
CA ILE A 114 -5.50 -3.58 7.13
C ILE A 114 -6.70 -4.20 7.84
N LEU A 115 -7.88 -3.96 7.30
CA LEU A 115 -9.15 -4.45 7.81
C LEU A 115 -9.56 -5.70 7.03
N ASN A 116 -9.74 -6.80 7.72
CA ASN A 116 -10.26 -8.02 7.13
C ASN A 116 -11.73 -8.16 7.47
N ALA A 117 -12.57 -8.32 6.46
CA ALA A 117 -13.98 -8.57 6.62
C ALA A 117 -14.22 -9.97 7.21
N LYS A 118 -15.29 -10.14 7.99
CA LYS A 118 -15.83 -11.47 8.23
C LYS A 118 -16.29 -12.10 6.92
N THR A 119 -16.30 -13.40 6.84
CA THR A 119 -16.70 -14.13 5.63
C THR A 119 -18.06 -13.64 5.12
N GLY A 120 -18.09 -13.22 3.86
CA GLY A 120 -19.27 -12.71 3.18
C GLY A 120 -19.65 -11.26 3.48
N MET A 121 -18.93 -10.55 4.37
CA MET A 121 -19.26 -9.19 4.82
C MET A 121 -18.35 -8.11 4.21
N GLY A 122 -17.74 -8.38 3.08
CA GLY A 122 -16.87 -7.41 2.39
C GLY A 122 -17.59 -6.11 1.97
N PRO A 123 -18.75 -6.19 1.29
CA PRO A 123 -19.52 -5.01 0.92
C PRO A 123 -19.94 -4.16 2.13
N GLU A 124 -20.44 -4.79 3.18
CA GLU A 124 -20.85 -4.10 4.40
C GLU A 124 -19.68 -3.44 5.12
N LEU A 125 -18.49 -4.08 5.10
CA LEU A 125 -17.27 -3.46 5.62
C LEU A 125 -16.90 -2.22 4.81
N LEU A 126 -16.98 -2.29 3.47
CA LEU A 126 -16.70 -1.16 2.60
C LEU A 126 -17.66 0.02 2.88
N ASP A 127 -18.95 -0.24 2.98
CA ASP A 127 -19.97 0.79 3.28
C ASP A 127 -19.69 1.47 4.62
N VAL A 128 -19.34 0.69 5.66
CA VAL A 128 -18.98 1.23 6.98
C VAL A 128 -17.71 2.07 6.90
N VAL A 129 -16.69 1.62 6.15
CA VAL A 129 -15.44 2.36 5.97
C VAL A 129 -15.70 3.68 5.25
N LEU A 130 -16.43 3.68 4.13
CA LEU A 130 -16.71 4.89 3.35
C LEU A 130 -17.56 5.89 4.13
N SER A 131 -18.60 5.44 4.82
CA SER A 131 -19.43 6.30 5.66
C SER A 131 -18.65 6.99 6.80
N ASN A 132 -17.57 6.37 7.27
CA ASN A 132 -16.70 7.00 8.26
C ASN A 132 -15.58 7.83 7.61
N HIS A 133 -15.08 7.42 6.45
CA HIS A 133 -14.06 8.16 5.68
C HIS A 133 -14.53 9.58 5.37
N GLU A 134 -15.78 9.77 4.97
CA GLU A 134 -16.36 11.09 4.69
C GLU A 134 -16.38 12.02 5.92
N LYS A 135 -16.40 11.46 7.13
CA LYS A 135 -16.39 12.18 8.41
C LYS A 135 -14.98 12.46 8.91
N LEU A 136 -13.97 11.76 8.37
CA LEU A 136 -12.58 11.95 8.74
C LEU A 136 -12.02 13.22 8.09
N ASN A 137 -11.72 14.22 8.90
CA ASN A 137 -10.92 15.38 8.45
C ASN A 137 -9.42 15.02 8.47
N ALA A 138 -9.05 13.93 7.79
CA ALA A 138 -7.70 13.40 7.79
C ALA A 138 -7.31 12.91 6.38
N PRO A 139 -6.00 12.92 6.02
CA PRO A 139 -5.51 12.47 4.72
C PRO A 139 -5.46 10.94 4.65
N VAL A 140 -6.63 10.30 4.65
CA VAL A 140 -6.76 8.84 4.60
C VAL A 140 -7.24 8.42 3.22
N GLY A 141 -6.52 7.50 2.58
CA GLY A 141 -6.95 6.82 1.37
C GLY A 141 -7.52 5.43 1.69
N VAL A 142 -8.47 4.98 0.89
CA VAL A 142 -9.10 3.66 1.00
C VAL A 142 -8.80 2.85 -0.24
N SER A 143 -8.32 1.63 -0.09
CA SER A 143 -8.09 0.69 -1.19
C SER A 143 -8.52 -0.72 -0.83
N ALA A 144 -8.86 -1.52 -1.85
CA ALA A 144 -9.19 -2.93 -1.72
C ALA A 144 -8.47 -3.75 -2.79
N GLY A 145 -8.39 -5.07 -2.60
CA GLY A 145 -7.91 -5.98 -3.64
C GLY A 145 -8.83 -5.95 -4.87
N VAL A 146 -8.26 -5.99 -6.06
CA VAL A 146 -9.05 -6.07 -7.29
C VAL A 146 -9.88 -7.36 -7.27
N GLY A 147 -11.19 -7.22 -7.46
CA GLY A 147 -12.14 -8.34 -7.43
C GLY A 147 -12.39 -8.93 -6.04
N SER A 148 -11.89 -8.32 -4.95
CA SER A 148 -12.08 -8.82 -3.59
C SER A 148 -12.23 -7.71 -2.57
N LEU A 149 -13.34 -7.71 -1.86
CA LEU A 149 -13.59 -6.81 -0.72
C LEU A 149 -13.30 -7.50 0.64
N SER A 150 -12.65 -8.66 0.62
CA SER A 150 -12.30 -9.35 1.88
C SER A 150 -11.28 -8.59 2.72
N THR A 151 -10.50 -7.72 2.09
CA THR A 151 -9.47 -6.91 2.74
C THR A 151 -9.55 -5.47 2.24
N ILE A 152 -9.73 -4.54 3.17
CA ILE A 152 -9.73 -3.09 2.92
C ILE A 152 -8.53 -2.48 3.63
N ILE A 153 -7.81 -1.59 2.96
CA ILE A 153 -6.61 -0.95 3.50
C ILE A 153 -6.86 0.55 3.60
N LEU A 154 -6.73 1.06 4.81
CA LEU A 154 -6.65 2.48 5.09
C LEU A 154 -5.19 2.90 5.03
N THR A 155 -4.87 3.93 4.26
CA THR A 155 -3.50 4.44 4.07
C THR A 155 -3.46 5.91 4.43
N ARG A 156 -2.52 6.29 5.30
CA ARG A 156 -2.32 7.67 5.73
C ARG A 156 -0.84 8.06 5.67
N PRO A 157 -0.49 9.17 5.00
CA PRO A 157 0.86 9.72 5.00
C PRO A 157 1.12 10.57 6.26
N PHE A 158 2.37 10.54 6.75
CA PHE A 158 2.83 11.33 7.89
C PHE A 158 4.20 11.94 7.61
N ALA A 159 4.44 13.17 8.06
CA ALA A 159 5.74 13.81 7.96
C ALA A 159 6.71 13.28 9.03
N HIS A 160 6.24 13.10 10.24
CA HIS A 160 7.04 12.66 11.39
C HIS A 160 6.46 11.42 12.06
N LEU A 161 7.31 10.65 12.73
CA LEU A 161 6.90 9.45 13.48
C LEU A 161 5.96 9.81 14.64
N ASP A 162 6.20 10.95 15.29
CA ASP A 162 5.36 11.44 16.38
C ASP A 162 3.92 11.72 15.96
N ASP A 163 3.69 12.08 14.70
CA ASP A 163 2.35 12.32 14.18
C ASP A 163 1.53 11.04 14.14
N ILE A 164 2.19 9.89 13.95
CA ILE A 164 1.54 8.57 13.97
C ILE A 164 1.03 8.25 15.37
N THR A 165 1.83 8.54 16.40
CA THR A 165 1.47 8.26 17.79
C THR A 165 0.35 9.15 18.29
N LYS A 166 0.23 10.36 17.73
CA LYS A 166 -0.80 11.35 18.05
C LYS A 166 -2.10 11.17 17.26
N ALA A 167 -2.06 10.36 16.17
CA ALA A 167 -3.22 10.12 15.33
C ALA A 167 -4.23 9.20 16.05
N THR A 168 -5.19 9.79 16.72
CA THR A 168 -6.26 9.09 17.45
C THR A 168 -7.50 8.86 16.60
N ASP A 169 -7.69 9.67 15.56
CA ASP A 169 -8.85 9.68 14.67
C ASP A 169 -9.14 8.32 14.02
N VAL A 170 -8.13 7.62 13.52
CA VAL A 170 -8.31 6.27 12.98
C VAL A 170 -8.72 5.28 14.06
N LYS A 171 -8.17 5.41 15.29
CA LYS A 171 -8.55 4.56 16.42
C LYS A 171 -10.00 4.79 16.87
N GLU A 172 -10.44 6.04 16.85
CA GLU A 172 -11.84 6.39 17.16
C GLU A 172 -12.80 5.83 16.13
N VAL A 173 -12.45 5.95 14.84
CA VAL A 173 -13.23 5.34 13.74
C VAL A 173 -13.28 3.81 13.87
N LEU A 174 -12.15 3.16 14.15
CA LEU A 174 -12.11 1.71 14.38
C LEU A 174 -12.94 1.32 15.60
N GLY A 175 -12.92 2.11 16.68
CA GLY A 175 -13.78 1.93 17.85
C GLY A 175 -15.27 1.97 17.49
N GLY A 176 -15.67 2.93 16.68
CA GLY A 176 -17.03 3.02 16.14
C GLY A 176 -17.42 1.85 15.23
N MET A 177 -16.48 1.32 14.46
CA MET A 177 -16.70 0.14 13.61
C MET A 177 -16.85 -1.16 14.40
N LYS A 178 -16.24 -1.25 15.60
CA LYS A 178 -16.32 -2.45 16.45
C LYS A 178 -17.75 -2.86 16.74
N SER A 179 -18.63 -1.91 16.96
CA SER A 179 -20.05 -2.16 17.22
C SER A 179 -20.82 -2.71 16.02
N LYS A 180 -20.31 -2.52 14.80
CA LYS A 180 -20.94 -2.99 13.56
C LYS A 180 -20.72 -4.48 13.28
N GLY A 181 -19.74 -5.10 13.96
CA GLY A 181 -19.50 -6.53 13.87
C GLY A 181 -18.99 -7.07 12.53
N VAL A 182 -18.59 -6.18 11.60
CA VAL A 182 -18.18 -6.55 10.22
C VAL A 182 -16.69 -6.89 10.09
N ILE A 183 -15.86 -6.47 11.05
CA ILE A 183 -14.40 -6.66 11.02
C ILE A 183 -14.04 -7.96 11.76
N ASN A 184 -13.11 -8.71 11.17
CA ASN A 184 -12.43 -9.80 11.85
C ASN A 184 -11.25 -9.26 12.66
N TRP A 185 -11.51 -8.93 13.92
CA TRP A 185 -10.53 -8.30 14.81
C TRP A 185 -9.31 -9.17 15.13
N ASN A 186 -9.41 -10.47 14.95
CA ASN A 186 -8.27 -11.39 15.15
C ASN A 186 -7.23 -11.27 14.02
N HIS A 187 -7.58 -10.61 12.91
CA HIS A 187 -6.73 -10.40 11.75
C HIS A 187 -6.49 -8.91 11.44
N LEU A 188 -6.74 -8.01 12.40
CA LEU A 188 -6.36 -6.62 12.26
C LEU A 188 -4.83 -6.53 12.21
N CYS A 189 -4.30 -5.91 11.17
CA CYS A 189 -2.87 -5.66 11.01
C CYS A 189 -2.63 -4.15 10.85
N GLU A 190 -1.69 -3.64 11.62
CA GLU A 190 -1.20 -2.27 11.48
C GLU A 190 0.25 -2.31 11.02
N SER A 191 0.60 -1.50 10.03
CA SER A 191 1.97 -1.37 9.58
C SER A 191 2.38 0.08 9.43
N ILE A 192 3.63 0.37 9.76
CA ILE A 192 4.27 1.66 9.53
C ILE A 192 5.42 1.42 8.55
N GLU A 193 5.39 2.13 7.44
CA GLU A 193 6.40 2.03 6.40
C GLU A 193 7.10 3.38 6.26
N ARG A 194 8.43 3.35 6.12
CA ARG A 194 9.23 4.54 5.80
C ARG A 194 9.35 4.65 4.30
N ARG A 195 9.05 5.84 3.76
CA ARG A 195 9.34 6.21 2.38
C ARG A 195 10.83 6.45 2.22
N THR A 196 11.41 5.93 1.14
CA THR A 196 12.82 6.09 0.78
C THR A 196 12.96 6.85 -0.54
#